data_8d0ae6185afccbbc84010f12855168d0
#
_entry.id   8d0ae6185afccbbc84010f12855168d0
#
_cell.length_a   1.000
_cell.length_b   1.000
_cell.length_c   1.000
_cell.angle_alpha   90.00
_cell.angle_beta   90.00
_cell.angle_gamma   90.00
#
_symmetry.space_group_name_H-M   'P 1'
#
loop_
_entity.id
_entity.type
_entity.pdbx_description
1 polymer ?
#
loop_
_entity_poly.entity_id
_entity_poly.type
_entity_poly.pdbx_seq_one_letter_code
_entity_poly.pdbx_strand_id
1 'polypeptide(L)'
;MMGLGFVPIFSLALLVSISSAEISNKVGINYGQLGNNLPSPSESVELIKSLKAKRVKIYDANPHILKSLKDTDIQVSIMVPNELIENISKSQSLSDQWVKTNVVPYYPDVKIRYLLVGNEILTNPDSGTWFNLVPAMRRIKASLKTHKIKKIKVGTPSAINVLESSFPPSNGTFRADISGPVIKPMLQFLDRTKSFFFIDVYPYFAWADNQQNINLDYALFKAGNITYTDPGSNLTYTNLLDQMLDAVAFAMKRLGYPDVRIFIAETGWPNDGDIDQVGANIYNSATFNRNVIKKLTTKPAIGTPARPGWVIPSIIFSLYNENQKPGPGTERHFGLFYPNGTKIYEVDFSGDTPLSGYKKPLPAPTNNEPYKGKIWCMVAKAVNKTAVGDALSYACSQGNKTCDAIQPGKECYKPDSLFWHASYAFSSYWAQFKKSGGTCSFNGLATMTPQDPSFGHCKFPAVTL
;
A
#
# COMPACT_ATOMS: atom_id res chain seq x y z
N MET A 1 -42.06 14.64 69.54
CA MET A 1 -41.02 15.09 68.63
C MET A 1 -40.42 13.84 67.94
N MET A 2 -40.88 13.61 66.69
CA MET A 2 -40.44 12.46 65.88
C MET A 2 -39.21 12.88 65.03
N GLY A 3 -38.09 12.24 65.23
CA GLY A 3 -36.91 12.46 64.46
C GLY A 3 -36.95 11.61 63.17
N LEU A 4 -36.98 12.21 61.98
CA LEU A 4 -36.83 11.56 60.71
C LEU A 4 -35.34 11.23 60.46
N GLY A 5 -35.05 9.91 60.44
CA GLY A 5 -33.74 9.43 60.02
C GLY A 5 -33.60 9.49 58.47
N PHE A 6 -32.59 10.23 58.00
CA PHE A 6 -32.16 10.23 56.58
C PHE A 6 -31.33 9.00 56.32
N VAL A 7 -31.80 8.12 55.45
CA VAL A 7 -31.00 7.02 54.89
C VAL A 7 -30.34 7.50 53.60
N PRO A 8 -29.02 7.52 53.47
CA PRO A 8 -28.35 7.87 52.24
C PRO A 8 -28.44 6.67 51.28
N ILE A 9 -29.10 6.86 50.15
CA ILE A 9 -29.10 5.90 49.01
C ILE A 9 -27.75 6.05 48.34
N PHE A 10 -26.86 5.10 48.60
CA PHE A 10 -25.64 4.95 47.81
C PHE A 10 -26.01 4.31 46.43
N SER A 11 -26.09 5.14 45.38
CA SER A 11 -26.15 4.69 44.02
C SER A 11 -24.83 4.09 43.64
N LEU A 12 -24.76 2.75 43.67
CA LEU A 12 -23.62 1.98 43.14
C LEU A 12 -23.67 2.05 41.60
N ALA A 13 -22.98 3.02 41.02
CA ALA A 13 -22.75 3.05 39.57
C ALA A 13 -21.85 1.87 39.23
N LEU A 14 -22.44 0.79 38.71
CA LEU A 14 -21.72 -0.30 38.06
C LEU A 14 -21.02 0.27 36.82
N LEU A 15 -19.76 0.62 36.96
CA LEU A 15 -18.86 0.81 35.82
C LEU A 15 -18.67 -0.57 35.16
N VAL A 16 -19.56 -0.91 34.22
CA VAL A 16 -19.29 -1.98 33.27
C VAL A 16 -18.12 -1.52 32.43
N SER A 17 -16.91 -1.84 32.86
CA SER A 17 -15.74 -1.77 32.01
C SER A 17 -15.92 -2.81 30.92
N ILE A 18 -16.54 -2.38 29.80
CA ILE A 18 -16.44 -3.11 28.54
C ILE A 18 -14.95 -3.11 28.24
N SER A 19 -14.28 -4.24 28.49
CA SER A 19 -12.94 -4.49 27.96
C SER A 19 -13.06 -4.60 26.43
N SER A 20 -13.23 -3.48 25.77
CA SER A 20 -12.85 -3.36 24.36
C SER A 20 -11.38 -3.73 24.36
N ALA A 21 -11.01 -4.80 23.67
CA ALA A 21 -9.62 -5.10 23.40
C ALA A 21 -9.02 -3.80 22.86
N GLU A 22 -8.16 -3.18 23.66
CA GLU A 22 -7.77 -1.77 23.52
C GLU A 22 -7.22 -1.56 22.12
N ILE A 23 -7.99 -0.86 21.28
CA ILE A 23 -7.56 -0.51 19.94
C ILE A 23 -6.41 0.46 20.11
N SER A 24 -5.19 -0.03 19.87
CA SER A 24 -4.00 0.76 20.12
C SER A 24 -3.60 1.55 18.89
N ASN A 25 -3.10 2.76 19.12
CA ASN A 25 -2.51 3.65 18.12
C ASN A 25 -1.07 3.22 17.67
N LYS A 26 -0.74 1.94 17.81
CA LYS A 26 0.53 1.38 17.37
C LYS A 26 0.60 1.34 15.86
N VAL A 27 1.72 1.76 15.28
CA VAL A 27 2.02 1.68 13.86
C VAL A 27 2.86 0.44 13.56
N GLY A 28 2.67 -0.14 12.40
CA GLY A 28 3.37 -1.31 11.91
C GLY A 28 4.02 -1.10 10.55
N ILE A 29 4.65 -2.16 10.05
CA ILE A 29 5.37 -2.19 8.78
C ILE A 29 4.87 -3.34 7.91
N ASN A 30 4.74 -3.11 6.61
CA ASN A 30 4.53 -4.16 5.62
C ASN A 30 5.86 -4.86 5.34
N TYR A 31 5.87 -6.18 5.43
CA TYR A 31 7.01 -7.01 5.12
C TYR A 31 6.74 -7.79 3.83
N GLY A 32 7.11 -7.18 2.70
CA GLY A 32 7.11 -7.81 1.39
C GLY A 32 8.32 -8.72 1.19
N GLN A 33 8.19 -9.69 0.30
CA GLN A 33 9.18 -10.74 0.07
C GLN A 33 9.58 -10.87 -1.43
N LEU A 34 9.22 -9.88 -2.26
CA LEU A 34 9.50 -9.89 -3.69
C LEU A 34 10.90 -9.35 -4.00
N GLY A 35 11.90 -10.04 -3.48
CA GLY A 35 13.32 -9.75 -3.72
C GLY A 35 14.16 -11.01 -3.62
N ASN A 36 15.22 -11.09 -4.43
CA ASN A 36 16.19 -12.20 -4.43
C ASN A 36 17.46 -11.89 -3.63
N ASN A 37 17.50 -10.76 -2.95
CA ASN A 37 18.65 -10.25 -2.19
C ASN A 37 18.26 -9.71 -0.81
N LEU A 38 17.11 -10.12 -0.30
CA LEU A 38 16.58 -9.66 0.99
C LEU A 38 17.24 -10.43 2.16
N PRO A 39 17.34 -9.80 3.35
CA PRO A 39 17.79 -10.48 4.57
C PRO A 39 16.91 -11.69 4.93
N SER A 40 17.45 -12.58 5.73
CA SER A 40 16.69 -13.72 6.28
C SER A 40 15.50 -13.26 7.13
N PRO A 41 14.49 -14.11 7.35
CA PRO A 41 13.36 -13.78 8.22
C PRO A 41 13.77 -13.35 9.65
N SER A 42 14.78 -13.97 10.23
CA SER A 42 15.27 -13.59 11.56
C SER A 42 15.92 -12.21 11.58
N GLU A 43 16.78 -11.91 10.61
CA GLU A 43 17.38 -10.57 10.47
C GLU A 43 16.30 -9.52 10.20
N SER A 44 15.32 -9.83 9.36
CA SER A 44 14.20 -8.94 9.08
C SER A 44 13.39 -8.60 10.34
N VAL A 45 13.15 -9.57 11.22
CA VAL A 45 12.47 -9.32 12.50
C VAL A 45 13.30 -8.40 13.41
N GLU A 46 14.62 -8.53 13.44
CA GLU A 46 15.48 -7.60 14.19
C GLU A 46 15.44 -6.18 13.59
N LEU A 47 15.39 -6.04 12.28
CA LEU A 47 15.17 -4.73 11.63
C LEU A 47 13.81 -4.14 12.00
N ILE A 48 12.73 -4.93 12.01
CA ILE A 48 11.40 -4.50 12.43
C ILE A 48 11.42 -4.00 13.90
N LYS A 49 12.10 -4.74 14.79
CA LYS A 49 12.30 -4.31 16.19
C LYS A 49 13.09 -3.01 16.28
N SER A 50 14.12 -2.84 15.44
CA SER A 50 14.96 -1.62 15.42
C SER A 50 14.17 -0.37 15.01
N LEU A 51 13.07 -0.52 14.29
CA LEU A 51 12.12 0.55 13.99
C LEU A 51 11.20 0.87 15.18
N LYS A 52 11.15 0.02 16.21
CA LYS A 52 10.15 0.00 17.29
C LYS A 52 8.72 -0.25 16.77
N ALA A 53 8.59 -0.87 15.60
CA ALA A 53 7.30 -1.24 15.04
C ALA A 53 6.60 -2.26 15.95
N LYS A 54 5.29 -2.11 16.15
CA LYS A 54 4.48 -2.96 17.01
C LYS A 54 3.50 -3.83 16.23
N ARG A 55 3.49 -3.70 14.90
CA ARG A 55 2.71 -4.53 13.98
C ARG A 55 3.56 -4.87 12.76
N VAL A 56 3.26 -6.02 12.19
CA VAL A 56 3.78 -6.43 10.88
C VAL A 56 2.65 -7.03 10.06
N LYS A 57 2.59 -6.69 8.77
CA LYS A 57 1.71 -7.34 7.79
C LYS A 57 2.59 -8.10 6.80
N ILE A 58 2.28 -9.37 6.59
CA ILE A 58 2.84 -10.21 5.52
C ILE A 58 1.73 -10.59 4.56
N TYR A 59 2.11 -10.93 3.31
CA TYR A 59 1.17 -11.16 2.21
C TYR A 59 0.82 -12.65 2.02
N ASP A 60 1.24 -13.45 2.96
CA ASP A 60 1.01 -14.90 3.05
C ASP A 60 0.97 -15.34 4.51
N ALA A 61 1.26 -16.61 4.76
CA ALA A 61 1.49 -17.16 6.09
C ALA A 61 2.85 -17.88 6.14
N ASN A 62 3.92 -17.22 5.68
CA ASN A 62 5.25 -17.78 5.58
C ASN A 62 5.72 -18.36 6.93
N PRO A 63 5.94 -19.68 7.01
CA PRO A 63 6.27 -20.36 8.28
C PRO A 63 7.60 -19.90 8.87
N HIS A 64 8.57 -19.49 8.06
CA HIS A 64 9.87 -19.02 8.55
C HIS A 64 9.72 -17.63 9.21
N ILE A 65 8.93 -16.75 8.63
CA ILE A 65 8.63 -15.44 9.22
C ILE A 65 7.83 -15.61 10.50
N LEU A 66 6.79 -16.45 10.50
CA LEU A 66 5.97 -16.71 11.68
C LEU A 66 6.79 -17.30 12.84
N LYS A 67 7.70 -18.24 12.55
CA LYS A 67 8.63 -18.77 13.57
C LYS A 67 9.54 -17.70 14.15
N SER A 68 10.06 -16.78 13.30
CA SER A 68 10.93 -15.68 13.75
C SER A 68 10.17 -14.62 14.58
N LEU A 69 8.84 -14.54 14.43
CA LEU A 69 7.97 -13.64 15.20
C LEU A 69 7.46 -14.27 16.51
N LYS A 70 7.77 -15.55 16.76
CA LYS A 70 7.39 -16.22 18.01
C LYS A 70 7.95 -15.45 19.20
N ASP A 71 7.17 -15.38 20.28
CA ASP A 71 7.53 -14.73 21.55
C ASP A 71 7.92 -13.24 21.43
N THR A 72 7.64 -12.61 20.28
CA THR A 72 7.76 -11.16 20.14
C THR A 72 6.48 -10.44 20.58
N ASP A 73 6.60 -9.14 20.93
CA ASP A 73 5.42 -8.29 21.23
C ASP A 73 4.82 -7.66 19.95
N ILE A 74 5.15 -8.19 18.78
CA ILE A 74 4.69 -7.67 17.49
C ILE A 74 3.36 -8.35 17.11
N GLN A 75 2.34 -7.53 16.84
CA GLN A 75 1.05 -8.02 16.34
C GLN A 75 1.18 -8.36 14.84
N VAL A 76 0.74 -9.53 14.44
CA VAL A 76 0.91 -10.04 13.07
C VAL A 76 -0.41 -10.01 12.33
N SER A 77 -0.38 -9.49 11.11
CA SER A 77 -1.40 -9.67 10.08
C SER A 77 -0.87 -10.67 9.05
N ILE A 78 -1.53 -11.81 8.92
CA ILE A 78 -1.26 -12.82 7.89
C ILE A 78 -2.32 -12.76 6.81
N MET A 79 -2.06 -13.36 5.66
CA MET A 79 -2.96 -13.27 4.51
C MET A 79 -3.22 -14.63 3.86
N VAL A 80 -4.47 -14.82 3.42
CA VAL A 80 -4.82 -15.84 2.44
C VAL A 80 -4.46 -15.28 1.07
N PRO A 81 -3.60 -15.93 0.29
CA PRO A 81 -3.23 -15.47 -1.05
C PRO A 81 -4.43 -15.36 -2.00
N ASN A 82 -4.34 -14.46 -2.99
CA ASN A 82 -5.43 -14.17 -3.91
C ASN A 82 -5.94 -15.40 -4.67
N GLU A 83 -5.03 -16.25 -5.09
CA GLU A 83 -5.31 -17.47 -5.86
C GLU A 83 -6.12 -18.52 -5.08
N LEU A 84 -6.16 -18.43 -3.74
CA LEU A 84 -6.90 -19.39 -2.92
C LEU A 84 -8.34 -18.95 -2.61
N ILE A 85 -8.70 -17.70 -2.90
CA ILE A 85 -9.99 -17.11 -2.49
C ILE A 85 -11.17 -17.88 -3.09
N GLU A 86 -11.13 -18.18 -4.37
CA GLU A 86 -12.20 -18.89 -5.06
C GLU A 86 -12.45 -20.26 -4.43
N ASN A 87 -11.40 -21.06 -4.24
CA ASN A 87 -11.49 -22.37 -3.63
C ASN A 87 -12.02 -22.33 -2.19
N ILE A 88 -11.50 -21.41 -1.39
CA ILE A 88 -11.97 -21.20 0.00
C ILE A 88 -13.42 -20.74 0.01
N SER A 89 -13.85 -19.88 -0.94
CA SER A 89 -15.22 -19.41 -1.02
C SER A 89 -16.23 -20.52 -1.27
N LYS A 90 -15.81 -21.59 -1.94
CA LYS A 90 -16.66 -22.73 -2.33
C LYS A 90 -16.64 -23.88 -1.32
N SER A 91 -15.60 -24.00 -0.50
CA SER A 91 -15.38 -25.17 0.38
C SER A 91 -14.99 -24.77 1.81
N GLN A 92 -15.83 -25.15 2.80
CA GLN A 92 -15.50 -25.00 4.20
C GLN A 92 -14.33 -25.89 4.61
N SER A 93 -14.22 -27.11 4.05
CA SER A 93 -13.12 -28.02 4.33
C SER A 93 -11.76 -27.43 3.91
N LEU A 94 -11.68 -26.77 2.75
CA LEU A 94 -10.44 -26.10 2.34
C LEU A 94 -10.09 -24.92 3.25
N SER A 95 -11.09 -24.16 3.70
CA SER A 95 -10.91 -23.12 4.71
C SER A 95 -10.40 -23.68 6.04
N ASP A 96 -10.97 -24.78 6.51
CA ASP A 96 -10.56 -25.45 7.75
C ASP A 96 -9.13 -25.99 7.64
N GLN A 97 -8.78 -26.58 6.50
CA GLN A 97 -7.42 -27.04 6.23
C GLN A 97 -6.43 -25.87 6.22
N TRP A 98 -6.77 -24.76 5.56
CA TRP A 98 -5.90 -23.59 5.50
C TRP A 98 -5.63 -23.01 6.90
N VAL A 99 -6.67 -22.85 7.71
CA VAL A 99 -6.53 -22.36 9.10
C VAL A 99 -5.75 -23.35 9.96
N LYS A 100 -6.01 -24.66 9.84
CA LYS A 100 -5.30 -25.71 10.56
C LYS A 100 -3.80 -25.68 10.23
N THR A 101 -3.42 -25.43 8.98
CA THR A 101 -2.02 -25.45 8.56
C THR A 101 -1.30 -24.13 8.89
N ASN A 102 -1.97 -22.98 8.68
CA ASN A 102 -1.31 -21.68 8.65
C ASN A 102 -1.54 -20.80 9.91
N VAL A 103 -2.50 -21.19 10.77
CA VAL A 103 -2.81 -20.40 11.98
C VAL A 103 -2.56 -21.23 13.25
N VAL A 104 -3.14 -22.41 13.32
CA VAL A 104 -3.14 -23.25 14.55
C VAL A 104 -1.74 -23.53 15.09
N PRO A 105 -0.72 -23.88 14.27
CA PRO A 105 0.62 -24.20 14.78
C PRO A 105 1.37 -23.02 15.40
N TYR A 106 0.92 -21.79 15.12
CA TYR A 106 1.59 -20.57 15.56
C TYR A 106 0.82 -19.83 16.64
N TYR A 107 -0.48 -20.08 16.77
CA TYR A 107 -1.32 -19.39 17.74
C TYR A 107 -1.36 -20.17 19.08
N PRO A 108 -1.21 -19.52 20.25
CA PRO A 108 -1.12 -18.07 20.48
C PRO A 108 0.31 -17.49 20.56
N ASP A 109 1.36 -18.30 20.40
CA ASP A 109 2.78 -17.91 20.58
C ASP A 109 3.19 -16.77 19.65
N VAL A 110 2.70 -16.81 18.40
CA VAL A 110 2.74 -15.66 17.49
C VAL A 110 1.49 -14.83 17.70
N LYS A 111 1.63 -13.53 17.92
CA LYS A 111 0.51 -12.61 18.17
C LYS A 111 -0.29 -12.30 16.90
N ILE A 112 -0.80 -13.33 16.20
CA ILE A 112 -1.68 -13.14 15.05
C ILE A 112 -2.95 -12.42 15.52
N ARG A 113 -3.21 -11.21 15.01
CA ARG A 113 -4.37 -10.39 15.35
C ARG A 113 -5.33 -10.22 14.20
N TYR A 114 -4.82 -10.26 12.99
CA TYR A 114 -5.60 -10.07 11.77
C TYR A 114 -5.30 -11.19 10.79
N LEU A 115 -6.34 -11.70 10.17
CA LEU A 115 -6.28 -12.62 9.05
C LEU A 115 -6.97 -11.94 7.89
N LEU A 116 -6.19 -11.56 6.89
CA LEU A 116 -6.65 -10.87 5.71
C LEU A 116 -6.93 -11.90 4.61
N VAL A 117 -8.00 -11.71 3.87
CA VAL A 117 -8.43 -12.63 2.80
C VAL A 117 -8.20 -11.93 1.48
N GLY A 118 -7.09 -12.24 0.84
CA GLY A 118 -6.62 -11.56 -0.36
C GLY A 118 -6.11 -10.14 -0.13
N ASN A 119 -5.51 -9.57 -1.16
CA ASN A 119 -5.04 -8.20 -1.23
C ASN A 119 -5.60 -7.54 -2.47
N GLU A 120 -6.29 -6.42 -2.31
CA GLU A 120 -6.81 -5.55 -3.39
C GLU A 120 -7.61 -6.30 -4.47
N ILE A 121 -8.36 -7.31 -4.09
CA ILE A 121 -9.13 -8.15 -5.02
C ILE A 121 -10.06 -7.35 -5.94
N LEU A 122 -10.60 -6.23 -5.43
CA LEU A 122 -11.55 -5.40 -6.16
C LEU A 122 -10.91 -4.51 -7.23
N THR A 123 -9.57 -4.54 -7.36
CA THR A 123 -8.81 -3.93 -8.46
C THR A 123 -8.57 -4.90 -9.62
N ASN A 124 -8.77 -6.21 -9.39
CA ASN A 124 -8.57 -7.21 -10.44
C ASN A 124 -9.61 -6.99 -11.58
N PRO A 125 -9.20 -6.95 -12.84
CA PRO A 125 -10.11 -6.83 -13.96
C PRO A 125 -11.07 -8.03 -14.10
N ASP A 126 -10.71 -9.21 -13.58
CA ASP A 126 -11.61 -10.36 -13.49
C ASP A 126 -12.58 -10.18 -12.31
N SER A 127 -13.76 -9.66 -12.64
CA SER A 127 -14.85 -9.45 -11.67
C SER A 127 -15.39 -10.75 -11.04
N GLY A 128 -15.14 -11.91 -11.64
CA GLY A 128 -15.57 -13.20 -11.10
C GLY A 128 -15.00 -13.49 -9.71
N THR A 129 -13.80 -12.98 -9.42
CA THR A 129 -13.15 -13.14 -8.11
C THR A 129 -13.77 -12.26 -7.03
N TRP A 130 -14.39 -11.12 -7.37
CA TRP A 130 -14.94 -10.17 -6.41
C TRP A 130 -16.05 -10.78 -5.54
N PHE A 131 -16.92 -11.57 -6.16
CA PHE A 131 -18.08 -12.18 -5.49
C PHE A 131 -17.68 -13.32 -4.54
N ASN A 132 -16.46 -13.87 -4.71
CA ASN A 132 -15.93 -14.92 -3.85
C ASN A 132 -15.37 -14.37 -2.52
N LEU A 133 -15.07 -13.07 -2.44
CA LEU A 133 -14.34 -12.45 -1.34
C LEU A 133 -15.08 -12.56 0.00
N VAL A 134 -16.32 -12.10 0.07
CA VAL A 134 -17.11 -12.13 1.32
C VAL A 134 -17.48 -13.57 1.75
N PRO A 135 -17.87 -14.48 0.83
CA PRO A 135 -17.98 -15.91 1.17
C PRO A 135 -16.71 -16.51 1.76
N ALA A 136 -15.53 -16.24 1.18
CA ALA A 136 -14.25 -16.72 1.72
C ALA A 136 -13.97 -16.15 3.13
N MET A 137 -14.20 -14.86 3.35
CA MET A 137 -14.06 -14.23 4.68
C MET A 137 -14.96 -14.90 5.73
N ARG A 138 -16.19 -15.25 5.37
CA ARG A 138 -17.14 -15.93 6.27
C ARG A 138 -16.66 -17.34 6.63
N ARG A 139 -16.15 -18.11 5.66
CA ARG A 139 -15.62 -19.46 5.88
C ARG A 139 -14.37 -19.44 6.75
N ILE A 140 -13.43 -18.54 6.47
CA ILE A 140 -12.25 -18.34 7.33
C ILE A 140 -12.67 -18.01 8.78
N LYS A 141 -13.67 -17.13 8.96
CA LYS A 141 -14.18 -16.81 10.29
C LYS A 141 -14.82 -18.01 10.99
N ALA A 142 -15.52 -18.85 10.23
CA ALA A 142 -16.09 -20.11 10.75
C ALA A 142 -14.98 -21.08 11.17
N SER A 143 -13.94 -21.27 10.35
CA SER A 143 -12.77 -22.12 10.66
C SER A 143 -12.06 -21.67 11.93
N LEU A 144 -11.82 -20.36 12.10
CA LEU A 144 -11.26 -19.82 13.35
C LEU A 144 -12.15 -20.13 14.57
N LYS A 145 -13.48 -20.09 14.42
CA LYS A 145 -14.42 -20.43 15.48
C LYS A 145 -14.35 -21.93 15.82
N THR A 146 -14.26 -22.82 14.85
CA THR A 146 -14.09 -24.27 15.03
C THR A 146 -12.85 -24.57 15.87
N HIS A 147 -11.73 -23.87 15.63
CA HIS A 147 -10.51 -23.98 16.41
C HIS A 147 -10.50 -23.15 17.71
N LYS A 148 -11.66 -22.60 18.14
CA LYS A 148 -11.81 -21.78 19.36
C LYS A 148 -10.93 -20.51 19.36
N ILE A 149 -10.47 -20.05 18.20
CA ILE A 149 -9.64 -18.84 18.03
C ILE A 149 -10.56 -17.62 17.90
N LYS A 150 -10.78 -16.90 19.01
CA LYS A 150 -11.74 -15.78 19.06
C LYS A 150 -11.10 -14.40 18.82
N LYS A 151 -9.80 -14.25 19.09
CA LYS A 151 -9.13 -12.94 19.11
C LYS A 151 -8.66 -12.46 17.73
N ILE A 152 -8.68 -13.31 16.70
CA ILE A 152 -8.28 -12.94 15.34
C ILE A 152 -9.48 -12.28 14.63
N LYS A 153 -9.26 -11.05 14.12
CA LYS A 153 -10.19 -10.34 13.26
C LYS A 153 -9.95 -10.74 11.81
N VAL A 154 -11.01 -10.86 11.05
CA VAL A 154 -10.95 -11.18 9.61
C VAL A 154 -11.36 -9.95 8.80
N GLY A 155 -10.64 -9.67 7.73
CA GLY A 155 -10.91 -8.57 6.80
C GLY A 155 -10.23 -8.81 5.48
N THR A 156 -10.20 -7.78 4.63
CA THR A 156 -9.49 -7.76 3.36
C THR A 156 -9.03 -6.34 3.06
N PRO A 157 -7.78 -6.11 2.62
CA PRO A 157 -7.34 -4.81 2.15
C PRO A 157 -8.02 -4.47 0.81
N SER A 158 -8.41 -3.22 0.68
CA SER A 158 -8.98 -2.66 -0.55
C SER A 158 -8.19 -1.41 -0.93
N ALA A 159 -7.84 -1.25 -2.19
CA ALA A 159 -7.26 0.00 -2.68
C ALA A 159 -8.29 1.12 -2.67
N ILE A 160 -7.82 2.38 -2.66
CA ILE A 160 -8.69 3.57 -2.62
C ILE A 160 -9.62 3.67 -3.85
N ASN A 161 -9.28 3.03 -4.96
CA ASN A 161 -10.06 2.99 -6.20
C ASN A 161 -11.38 2.19 -6.09
N VAL A 162 -11.69 1.62 -4.93
CA VAL A 162 -13.04 1.11 -4.63
C VAL A 162 -14.06 2.24 -4.53
N LEU A 163 -13.60 3.50 -4.41
CA LEU A 163 -14.45 4.67 -4.46
C LEU A 163 -14.67 5.11 -5.91
N GLU A 164 -15.92 5.42 -6.24
CA GLU A 164 -16.34 6.12 -7.45
C GLU A 164 -16.00 7.60 -7.35
N SER A 165 -16.30 8.18 -6.19
CA SER A 165 -15.99 9.56 -5.86
C SER A 165 -15.31 9.62 -4.50
N SER A 166 -14.25 10.44 -4.42
CA SER A 166 -13.47 10.68 -3.20
C SER A 166 -13.29 12.17 -2.89
N PHE A 167 -13.71 13.05 -3.79
CA PHE A 167 -13.58 14.50 -3.62
C PHE A 167 -14.85 15.26 -4.07
N PRO A 168 -15.30 16.26 -3.29
CA PRO A 168 -14.91 16.49 -1.89
C PRO A 168 -15.19 15.27 -1.00
N PRO A 169 -14.54 15.13 0.18
CA PRO A 169 -14.70 13.94 1.03
C PRO A 169 -16.15 13.57 1.32
N SER A 170 -17.03 14.56 1.57
CA SER A 170 -18.46 14.36 1.80
C SER A 170 -19.19 13.69 0.62
N ASN A 171 -18.62 13.72 -0.60
CA ASN A 171 -19.16 13.03 -1.77
C ASN A 171 -18.69 11.58 -1.88
N GLY A 172 -17.87 11.10 -0.94
CA GLY A 172 -17.36 9.74 -0.91
C GLY A 172 -18.44 8.70 -1.19
N THR A 173 -18.26 7.92 -2.26
CA THR A 173 -19.20 6.84 -2.70
C THR A 173 -18.39 5.67 -3.22
N PHE A 174 -18.83 4.45 -2.91
CA PHE A 174 -18.24 3.26 -3.52
C PHE A 174 -18.70 3.09 -4.97
N ARG A 175 -17.86 2.51 -5.82
CA ARG A 175 -18.20 2.18 -7.20
C ARG A 175 -19.50 1.38 -7.27
N ALA A 176 -20.35 1.72 -8.23
CA ALA A 176 -21.68 1.14 -8.39
C ALA A 176 -21.65 -0.37 -8.62
N ASP A 177 -20.64 -0.87 -9.37
CA ASP A 177 -20.44 -2.29 -9.70
C ASP A 177 -20.18 -3.19 -8.49
N ILE A 178 -19.56 -2.66 -7.43
CA ILE A 178 -19.20 -3.41 -6.22
C ILE A 178 -19.98 -2.99 -4.96
N SER A 179 -20.57 -1.81 -4.96
CA SER A 179 -21.21 -1.21 -3.78
C SER A 179 -22.28 -2.13 -3.17
N GLY A 180 -23.26 -2.58 -3.97
CA GLY A 180 -24.34 -3.47 -3.54
C GLY A 180 -23.89 -4.91 -3.33
N PRO A 181 -23.28 -5.54 -4.36
CA PRO A 181 -23.03 -6.99 -4.31
C PRO A 181 -21.85 -7.40 -3.44
N VAL A 182 -20.87 -6.53 -3.20
CA VAL A 182 -19.63 -6.88 -2.47
C VAL A 182 -19.43 -6.03 -1.22
N ILE A 183 -19.41 -4.69 -1.36
CA ILE A 183 -19.07 -3.80 -0.24
C ILE A 183 -20.11 -3.83 0.87
N LYS A 184 -21.40 -3.74 0.55
CA LYS A 184 -22.46 -3.77 1.56
C LYS A 184 -22.49 -5.08 2.37
N PRO A 185 -22.42 -6.28 1.77
CA PRO A 185 -22.25 -7.53 2.52
C PRO A 185 -20.93 -7.62 3.32
N MET A 186 -19.85 -7.02 2.82
CA MET A 186 -18.58 -6.92 3.52
C MET A 186 -18.75 -6.06 4.78
N LEU A 187 -19.28 -4.84 4.66
CA LEU A 187 -19.50 -3.94 5.79
C LEU A 187 -20.40 -4.58 6.85
N GLN A 188 -21.45 -5.29 6.43
CA GLN A 188 -22.30 -6.06 7.33
C GLN A 188 -21.51 -7.14 8.10
N PHE A 189 -20.59 -7.84 7.42
CA PHE A 189 -19.71 -8.81 8.06
C PHE A 189 -18.74 -8.15 9.05
N LEU A 190 -18.12 -7.04 8.66
CA LEU A 190 -17.16 -6.31 9.49
C LEU A 190 -17.83 -5.74 10.74
N ASP A 191 -19.01 -5.16 10.60
CA ASP A 191 -19.78 -4.64 11.74
C ASP A 191 -20.14 -5.76 12.74
N ARG A 192 -20.71 -6.87 12.26
CA ARG A 192 -21.09 -8.02 13.12
C ARG A 192 -19.90 -8.64 13.84
N THR A 193 -18.72 -8.68 13.21
CA THR A 193 -17.51 -9.28 13.77
C THR A 193 -16.67 -8.28 14.53
N LYS A 194 -17.07 -7.01 14.54
CA LYS A 194 -16.32 -5.88 15.08
C LYS A 194 -14.90 -5.84 14.53
N SER A 195 -14.78 -6.13 13.23
CA SER A 195 -13.55 -6.02 12.46
C SER A 195 -13.39 -4.62 11.86
N PHE A 196 -12.46 -4.44 10.96
CA PHE A 196 -12.11 -3.16 10.36
C PHE A 196 -12.36 -3.21 8.85
N PHE A 197 -12.66 -2.04 8.26
CA PHE A 197 -12.48 -1.81 6.84
C PHE A 197 -11.00 -1.51 6.62
N PHE A 198 -10.29 -2.46 6.03
CA PHE A 198 -8.88 -2.33 5.71
C PHE A 198 -8.74 -1.59 4.39
N ILE A 199 -7.94 -0.53 4.37
CA ILE A 199 -7.74 0.32 3.20
C ILE A 199 -6.26 0.52 2.92
N ASP A 200 -5.87 0.38 1.67
CA ASP A 200 -4.57 0.76 1.14
C ASP A 200 -4.73 2.15 0.52
N VAL A 201 -4.07 3.14 1.13
CA VAL A 201 -4.30 4.56 0.83
C VAL A 201 -2.98 5.30 0.76
N TYR A 202 -2.68 5.85 -0.42
CA TYR A 202 -1.41 6.49 -0.73
C TYR A 202 -1.61 7.94 -1.18
N PRO A 203 -1.39 8.93 -0.32
CA PRO A 203 -1.39 10.33 -0.72
C PRO A 203 -0.41 10.64 -1.87
N TYR A 204 0.66 9.85 -2.00
CA TYR A 204 1.62 9.98 -3.11
C TYR A 204 0.95 9.91 -4.46
N PHE A 205 0.18 8.85 -4.74
CA PHE A 205 -0.44 8.67 -6.05
C PHE A 205 -1.47 9.75 -6.34
N ALA A 206 -2.32 10.08 -5.35
CA ALA A 206 -3.31 11.14 -5.52
C ALA A 206 -2.66 12.52 -5.80
N TRP A 207 -1.53 12.82 -5.15
CA TRP A 207 -0.78 14.04 -5.40
C TRP A 207 -0.04 13.98 -6.75
N ALA A 208 0.65 12.87 -7.05
CA ALA A 208 1.43 12.73 -8.28
C ALA A 208 0.56 12.85 -9.54
N ASP A 209 -0.69 12.35 -9.48
CA ASP A 209 -1.64 12.44 -10.58
C ASP A 209 -2.30 13.84 -10.69
N ASN A 210 -2.22 14.68 -9.67
CA ASN A 210 -2.93 15.97 -9.63
C ASN A 210 -2.12 17.10 -8.94
N GLN A 211 -0.85 17.24 -9.29
CA GLN A 211 0.09 18.23 -8.72
C GLN A 211 -0.36 19.69 -8.88
N GLN A 212 -1.16 19.98 -9.90
CA GLN A 212 -1.65 21.33 -10.15
C GLN A 212 -2.67 21.80 -9.10
N ASN A 213 -3.42 20.86 -8.51
CA ASN A 213 -4.49 21.17 -7.57
C ASN A 213 -4.19 20.72 -6.12
N ILE A 214 -3.22 19.82 -5.93
CA ILE A 214 -2.83 19.32 -4.60
C ILE A 214 -1.44 19.84 -4.26
N ASN A 215 -1.33 20.62 -3.21
CA ASN A 215 -0.04 21.11 -2.72
C ASN A 215 0.79 19.97 -2.12
N LEU A 216 2.08 19.87 -2.46
CA LEU A 216 2.98 18.84 -1.96
C LEU A 216 3.12 18.87 -0.43
N ASP A 217 3.25 20.04 0.19
CA ASP A 217 3.39 20.17 1.63
C ASP A 217 2.11 19.73 2.37
N TYR A 218 0.94 19.89 1.75
CA TYR A 218 -0.32 19.36 2.25
C TYR A 218 -0.35 17.81 2.19
N ALA A 219 0.15 17.21 1.11
CA ALA A 219 0.29 15.75 1.01
C ALA A 219 1.33 15.19 1.99
N LEU A 220 2.40 15.92 2.28
CA LEU A 220 3.49 15.54 3.18
C LEU A 220 3.24 15.88 4.67
N PHE A 221 2.05 16.38 5.05
CA PHE A 221 1.76 16.86 6.42
C PHE A 221 2.66 18.01 6.91
N LYS A 222 3.21 18.81 6.00
CA LYS A 222 4.05 19.97 6.34
C LYS A 222 3.27 21.29 6.40
N ALA A 223 2.06 21.29 5.93
CA ALA A 223 1.28 22.49 5.67
C ALA A 223 0.69 23.08 6.96
N GLY A 224 1.43 23.97 7.60
CA GLY A 224 0.92 24.71 8.79
C GLY A 224 -0.33 25.57 8.51
N ASN A 225 -0.43 26.15 7.30
CA ASN A 225 -1.49 27.11 6.93
C ASN A 225 -2.31 26.68 5.70
N ILE A 226 -2.01 25.53 5.09
CA ILE A 226 -2.76 25.03 3.94
C ILE A 226 -3.90 24.17 4.45
N THR A 227 -5.12 24.62 4.21
CA THR A 227 -6.33 23.92 4.63
C THR A 227 -7.29 23.78 3.45
N TYR A 228 -8.13 22.75 3.53
CA TYR A 228 -9.27 22.57 2.64
C TYR A 228 -10.53 22.41 3.48
N THR A 229 -11.55 23.22 3.24
CA THR A 229 -12.86 23.06 3.86
C THR A 229 -13.83 22.43 2.86
N ASP A 230 -14.36 21.27 3.22
CA ASP A 230 -15.33 20.52 2.42
C ASP A 230 -16.69 21.25 2.44
N PRO A 231 -17.20 21.70 1.28
CA PRO A 231 -18.44 22.46 1.23
C PRO A 231 -19.69 21.66 1.63
N GLY A 232 -19.65 20.34 1.51
CA GLY A 232 -20.78 19.47 1.82
C GLY A 232 -20.88 19.08 3.29
N SER A 233 -19.76 19.01 4.00
CA SER A 233 -19.70 18.63 5.41
C SER A 233 -19.29 19.79 6.34
N ASN A 234 -18.75 20.87 5.81
CA ASN A 234 -18.12 21.97 6.54
C ASN A 234 -16.92 21.53 7.41
N LEU A 235 -16.33 20.37 7.12
CA LEU A 235 -15.13 19.88 7.80
C LEU A 235 -13.88 20.46 7.16
N THR A 236 -12.92 20.87 8.00
CA THR A 236 -11.65 21.44 7.54
C THR A 236 -10.52 20.42 7.70
N TYR A 237 -9.77 20.22 6.64
CA TYR A 237 -8.66 19.28 6.52
C TYR A 237 -7.34 20.03 6.43
N THR A 238 -6.31 19.49 7.05
CA THR A 238 -4.94 20.03 7.07
C THR A 238 -3.94 19.10 6.37
N ASN A 239 -4.40 17.97 5.86
CA ASN A 239 -3.59 16.99 5.13
C ASN A 239 -4.45 16.13 4.21
N LEU A 240 -3.83 15.61 3.17
CA LEU A 240 -4.49 14.82 2.14
C LEU A 240 -4.96 13.44 2.64
N LEU A 241 -4.21 12.79 3.55
CA LEU A 241 -4.59 11.46 4.06
C LEU A 241 -5.93 11.51 4.79
N ASP A 242 -6.18 12.53 5.61
CA ASP A 242 -7.47 12.67 6.30
C ASP A 242 -8.63 12.87 5.34
N GLN A 243 -8.43 13.63 4.26
CA GLN A 243 -9.44 13.76 3.21
C GLN A 243 -9.80 12.41 2.58
N MET A 244 -8.76 11.62 2.24
CA MET A 244 -8.96 10.31 1.61
C MET A 244 -9.65 9.33 2.56
N LEU A 245 -9.27 9.30 3.83
CA LEU A 245 -9.89 8.44 4.85
C LEU A 245 -11.34 8.84 5.13
N ASP A 246 -11.64 10.13 5.18
CA ASP A 246 -13.00 10.60 5.43
C ASP A 246 -13.91 10.38 4.22
N ALA A 247 -13.38 10.40 2.99
CA ALA A 247 -14.14 9.95 1.82
C ALA A 247 -14.60 8.48 1.96
N VAL A 248 -13.73 7.60 2.45
CA VAL A 248 -14.10 6.21 2.79
C VAL A 248 -15.15 6.18 3.91
N ALA A 249 -14.98 7.00 4.94
CA ALA A 249 -15.93 7.07 6.07
C ALA A 249 -17.32 7.54 5.61
N PHE A 250 -17.40 8.54 4.74
CA PHE A 250 -18.65 9.02 4.15
C PHE A 250 -19.29 7.96 3.24
N ALA A 251 -18.48 7.24 2.43
CA ALA A 251 -18.97 6.14 1.61
C ALA A 251 -19.57 5.01 2.44
N MET A 252 -18.92 4.61 3.54
CA MET A 252 -19.46 3.62 4.48
C MET A 252 -20.76 4.11 5.16
N LYS A 253 -20.81 5.40 5.56
CA LYS A 253 -22.00 6.02 6.15
C LYS A 253 -23.19 5.99 5.19
N ARG A 254 -22.98 6.25 3.89
CA ARG A 254 -24.03 6.17 2.84
C ARG A 254 -24.64 4.77 2.72
N LEU A 255 -23.83 3.73 2.95
CA LEU A 255 -24.33 2.34 2.96
C LEU A 255 -24.95 1.91 4.30
N GLY A 256 -25.01 2.80 5.30
CA GLY A 256 -25.61 2.54 6.62
C GLY A 256 -24.64 1.96 7.66
N TYR A 257 -23.33 2.08 7.46
CA TYR A 257 -22.30 1.54 8.37
C TYR A 257 -21.35 2.62 8.87
N PRO A 258 -21.80 3.68 9.56
CA PRO A 258 -20.96 4.78 10.02
C PRO A 258 -19.93 4.35 11.08
N ASP A 259 -20.22 3.28 11.84
CA ASP A 259 -19.42 2.85 12.99
C ASP A 259 -18.37 1.78 12.65
N VAL A 260 -18.31 1.30 11.41
CA VAL A 260 -17.24 0.41 10.97
C VAL A 260 -15.93 1.19 10.97
N ARG A 261 -14.95 0.67 11.71
CA ARG A 261 -13.65 1.32 11.87
C ARG A 261 -12.76 1.11 10.68
N ILE A 262 -11.94 2.11 10.36
CA ILE A 262 -10.91 2.04 9.33
C ILE A 262 -9.60 1.53 9.94
N PHE A 263 -8.90 0.70 9.17
CA PHE A 263 -7.53 0.28 9.41
C PHE A 263 -6.72 0.59 8.14
N ILE A 264 -5.69 1.40 8.25
CA ILE A 264 -4.77 1.65 7.13
C ILE A 264 -3.87 0.41 7.00
N ALA A 265 -4.16 -0.46 6.02
CA ALA A 265 -3.39 -1.67 5.79
C ALA A 265 -2.11 -1.41 5.00
N GLU A 266 -2.10 -0.32 4.23
CA GLU A 266 -0.91 0.22 3.57
C GLU A 266 -1.02 1.73 3.42
N THR A 267 0.08 2.42 3.68
CA THR A 267 0.34 3.80 3.29
C THR A 267 1.84 4.03 3.26
N GLY A 268 2.30 4.98 2.45
CA GLY A 268 3.71 5.27 2.32
C GLY A 268 3.98 6.28 1.23
N TRP A 269 5.28 6.57 1.03
CA TRP A 269 5.77 7.44 -0.02
C TRP A 269 7.06 6.85 -0.59
N PRO A 270 7.23 6.75 -1.92
CA PRO A 270 8.41 6.12 -2.51
C PRO A 270 9.65 6.98 -2.31
N ASN A 271 10.78 6.31 -2.06
CA ASN A 271 12.08 6.96 -1.84
C ASN A 271 12.90 7.16 -3.14
N ASP A 272 12.45 6.57 -4.24
CA ASP A 272 13.00 6.66 -5.59
C ASP A 272 11.96 6.18 -6.61
N GLY A 273 12.23 6.29 -7.89
CA GLY A 273 11.36 5.84 -8.96
C GLY A 273 11.94 6.10 -10.35
N ASP A 274 11.14 5.89 -11.37
CA ASP A 274 11.49 6.24 -12.74
C ASP A 274 11.51 7.78 -12.90
N ILE A 275 12.16 8.29 -13.93
CA ILE A 275 12.41 9.72 -14.13
C ILE A 275 11.12 10.56 -14.28
N ASP A 276 10.05 9.93 -14.70
CA ASP A 276 8.71 10.56 -14.82
C ASP A 276 7.87 10.47 -13.53
N GLN A 277 8.40 9.80 -12.49
CA GLN A 277 7.72 9.62 -11.21
C GLN A 277 8.07 10.75 -10.23
N VAL A 278 7.37 11.86 -10.41
CA VAL A 278 7.58 13.09 -9.64
C VAL A 278 7.43 12.86 -8.14
N GLY A 279 8.27 13.52 -7.35
CA GLY A 279 8.22 13.50 -5.89
C GLY A 279 8.65 12.19 -5.24
N ALA A 280 9.01 11.16 -6.00
CA ALA A 280 9.57 9.91 -5.51
C ALA A 280 11.05 10.13 -5.16
N ASN A 281 11.32 10.51 -3.91
CA ASN A 281 12.67 10.78 -3.41
C ASN A 281 12.76 10.57 -1.90
N ILE A 282 13.97 10.38 -1.40
CA ILE A 282 14.25 10.10 0.02
C ILE A 282 13.70 11.20 0.94
N TYR A 283 13.81 12.48 0.54
CA TYR A 283 13.35 13.60 1.36
C TYR A 283 11.84 13.53 1.62
N ASN A 284 11.05 13.36 0.55
CA ASN A 284 9.60 13.30 0.65
C ASN A 284 9.15 12.03 1.37
N SER A 285 9.78 10.89 1.09
CA SER A 285 9.50 9.62 1.75
C SER A 285 9.72 9.71 3.26
N ALA A 286 10.88 10.21 3.69
CA ALA A 286 11.18 10.41 5.10
C ALA A 286 10.22 11.41 5.76
N THR A 287 9.93 12.53 5.09
CA THR A 287 9.03 13.58 5.59
C THR A 287 7.63 13.02 5.79
N PHE A 288 7.06 12.36 4.77
CA PHE A 288 5.74 11.75 4.86
C PHE A 288 5.66 10.71 5.98
N ASN A 289 6.57 9.73 5.98
CA ASN A 289 6.52 8.63 6.93
C ASN A 289 6.73 9.10 8.38
N ARG A 290 7.63 10.05 8.65
CA ARG A 290 7.82 10.64 9.99
C ARG A 290 6.56 11.37 10.46
N ASN A 291 5.95 12.20 9.60
CA ASN A 291 4.78 13.00 9.93
C ASN A 291 3.53 12.14 10.13
N VAL A 292 3.28 11.16 9.26
CA VAL A 292 2.12 10.27 9.39
C VAL A 292 2.23 9.38 10.64
N ILE A 293 3.43 8.85 10.93
CA ILE A 293 3.66 8.09 12.17
C ILE A 293 3.41 8.96 13.39
N LYS A 294 3.93 10.18 13.41
CA LYS A 294 3.70 11.15 14.51
C LYS A 294 2.22 11.38 14.75
N LYS A 295 1.44 11.65 13.67
CA LYS A 295 -0.01 11.84 13.76
C LYS A 295 -0.70 10.60 14.32
N LEU A 296 -0.41 9.42 13.78
CA LEU A 296 -1.11 8.18 14.12
C LEU A 296 -0.77 7.65 15.53
N THR A 297 0.39 8.02 16.07
CA THR A 297 0.83 7.61 17.41
C THR A 297 0.49 8.62 18.51
N THR A 298 0.04 9.83 18.16
CA THR A 298 -0.34 10.87 19.12
C THR A 298 -1.38 10.39 20.14
N LYS A 299 -1.20 10.77 21.38
CA LYS A 299 -2.08 10.45 22.51
C LYS A 299 -2.56 11.73 23.21
N PRO A 300 -3.88 11.91 23.43
CA PRO A 300 -4.97 11.07 22.91
C PRO A 300 -4.99 11.06 21.37
N ALA A 301 -5.62 10.04 20.78
CA ALA A 301 -5.73 9.92 19.32
C ALA A 301 -6.45 11.14 18.73
N ILE A 302 -5.94 11.65 17.62
CA ILE A 302 -6.54 12.81 16.93
C ILE A 302 -7.71 12.35 16.05
N GLY A 303 -7.57 11.22 15.36
CA GLY A 303 -8.51 10.76 14.34
C GLY A 303 -8.44 11.59 13.06
N THR A 304 -9.58 11.67 12.37
CA THR A 304 -9.80 12.53 11.20
C THR A 304 -10.90 13.56 11.52
N PRO A 305 -11.09 14.60 10.71
CA PRO A 305 -12.19 15.58 10.92
C PRO A 305 -13.58 14.96 11.03
N ALA A 306 -13.92 13.94 10.23
CA ALA A 306 -15.21 13.25 10.34
C ALA A 306 -15.27 12.24 11.49
N ARG A 307 -14.14 11.84 12.04
CA ARG A 307 -14.01 10.85 13.13
C ARG A 307 -13.00 11.31 14.20
N PRO A 308 -13.24 12.45 14.86
CA PRO A 308 -12.30 13.00 15.85
C PRO A 308 -12.12 12.03 17.03
N GLY A 309 -10.89 11.89 17.50
CA GLY A 309 -10.54 11.00 18.61
C GLY A 309 -10.48 9.51 18.28
N TRP A 310 -10.81 9.09 17.05
CA TRP A 310 -10.75 7.67 16.69
C TRP A 310 -9.31 7.21 16.49
N VAL A 311 -8.96 6.10 17.11
CA VAL A 311 -7.70 5.41 16.84
C VAL A 311 -7.80 4.74 15.47
N ILE A 312 -6.83 5.00 14.60
CA ILE A 312 -6.71 4.42 13.27
C ILE A 312 -5.46 3.52 13.27
N PRO A 313 -5.61 2.20 13.47
CA PRO A 313 -4.49 1.28 13.35
C PRO A 313 -3.90 1.35 11.96
N SER A 314 -2.56 1.34 11.86
CA SER A 314 -1.91 1.65 10.58
C SER A 314 -0.64 0.83 10.38
N ILE A 315 -0.33 0.58 9.10
CA ILE A 315 0.86 -0.13 8.65
C ILE A 315 1.49 0.67 7.51
N ILE A 316 2.78 0.97 7.64
CA ILE A 316 3.57 1.70 6.64
C ILE A 316 4.09 0.70 5.60
N PHE A 317 3.99 1.04 4.33
CA PHE A 317 4.56 0.30 3.23
C PHE A 317 5.89 0.95 2.83
N SER A 318 7.07 0.27 2.84
CA SER A 318 7.30 -1.10 3.22
C SER A 318 8.66 -1.27 3.92
N LEU A 319 9.00 -2.49 4.34
CA LEU A 319 10.27 -2.77 5.03
C LEU A 319 11.47 -2.57 4.09
N TYR A 320 11.40 -3.11 2.88
CA TYR A 320 12.50 -3.13 1.92
C TYR A 320 12.17 -2.48 0.59
N ASN A 321 13.19 -2.00 -0.10
CA ASN A 321 13.19 -1.85 -1.53
C ASN A 321 13.26 -3.24 -2.16
N GLU A 322 12.17 -3.67 -2.82
CA GLU A 322 12.00 -5.05 -3.32
C GLU A 322 12.30 -5.10 -4.82
N ASN A 323 13.47 -5.61 -5.19
CA ASN A 323 13.99 -5.54 -6.56
C ASN A 323 13.24 -6.40 -7.60
N GLN A 324 12.37 -7.31 -7.17
CA GLN A 324 11.58 -8.17 -8.05
C GLN A 324 10.10 -7.76 -8.16
N LYS A 325 9.69 -6.63 -7.53
CA LYS A 325 8.33 -6.13 -7.71
C LYS A 325 8.10 -5.68 -9.16
N PRO A 326 7.01 -6.14 -9.80
CA PRO A 326 6.62 -5.67 -11.11
C PRO A 326 6.09 -4.23 -11.06
N GLY A 327 5.84 -3.65 -12.23
CA GLY A 327 5.25 -2.33 -12.35
C GLY A 327 6.28 -1.19 -12.44
N PRO A 328 5.82 0.06 -12.26
CA PRO A 328 6.65 1.27 -12.28
C PRO A 328 7.79 1.26 -11.27
N GLY A 329 8.82 2.08 -11.47
CA GLY A 329 10.01 2.14 -10.62
C GLY A 329 9.71 2.36 -9.14
N THR A 330 8.70 3.17 -8.84
CA THR A 330 8.26 3.42 -7.45
C THR A 330 7.87 2.15 -6.71
N GLU A 331 7.34 1.11 -7.38
CA GLU A 331 6.95 -0.14 -6.74
C GLU A 331 8.13 -0.84 -6.06
N ARG A 332 9.34 -0.63 -6.56
CA ARG A 332 10.58 -1.19 -6.00
C ARG A 332 11.24 -0.29 -4.95
N HIS A 333 10.64 0.88 -4.62
CA HIS A 333 11.31 1.93 -3.85
C HIS A 333 10.46 2.51 -2.69
N PHE A 334 9.59 1.71 -2.09
CA PHE A 334 8.85 2.12 -0.88
C PHE A 334 9.56 1.73 0.44
N GLY A 335 10.70 1.06 0.37
CA GLY A 335 11.38 0.51 1.53
C GLY A 335 11.90 1.56 2.52
N LEU A 336 11.98 1.16 3.78
CA LEU A 336 12.72 1.88 4.82
C LEU A 336 14.18 1.41 4.90
N PHE A 337 14.44 0.23 4.35
CA PHE A 337 15.77 -0.36 4.24
C PHE A 337 16.09 -0.73 2.80
N TYR A 338 17.37 -0.61 2.45
CA TYR A 338 17.90 -1.29 1.30
C TYR A 338 17.93 -2.81 1.55
N PRO A 339 18.00 -3.64 0.48
CA PRO A 339 18.07 -5.10 0.64
C PRO A 339 19.24 -5.61 1.50
N ASN A 340 20.31 -4.83 1.64
CA ASN A 340 21.45 -5.16 2.52
C ASN A 340 21.20 -4.84 4.01
N GLY A 341 19.99 -4.45 4.40
CA GLY A 341 19.63 -4.08 5.76
C GLY A 341 20.05 -2.66 6.21
N THR A 342 20.65 -1.87 5.32
CA THR A 342 21.01 -0.47 5.64
C THR A 342 19.76 0.41 5.58
N LYS A 343 19.57 1.26 6.59
CA LYS A 343 18.45 2.23 6.60
C LYS A 343 18.61 3.27 5.50
N ILE A 344 17.54 3.52 4.75
CA ILE A 344 17.49 4.59 3.75
C ILE A 344 17.44 5.95 4.46
N TYR A 345 16.66 6.03 5.53
CA TYR A 345 16.58 7.18 6.44
C TYR A 345 16.17 6.74 7.84
N GLU A 346 16.44 7.59 8.84
CA GLU A 346 16.01 7.35 10.21
C GLU A 346 14.51 7.57 10.37
N VAL A 347 13.83 6.64 11.05
CA VAL A 347 12.42 6.73 11.40
C VAL A 347 12.14 5.97 12.70
N ASP A 348 11.24 6.46 13.54
CA ASP A 348 10.85 5.87 14.82
C ASP A 348 9.34 5.62 14.85
N PHE A 349 8.95 4.35 14.88
CA PHE A 349 7.55 3.91 14.87
C PHE A 349 6.84 4.07 16.23
N SER A 350 7.57 4.38 17.29
CA SER A 350 6.94 4.78 18.55
C SER A 350 6.29 6.17 18.45
N GLY A 351 6.79 7.02 17.54
CA GLY A 351 6.40 8.41 17.40
C GLY A 351 6.94 9.33 18.52
N ASP A 352 7.82 8.81 19.38
CA ASP A 352 8.38 9.55 20.51
C ASP A 352 9.50 10.51 20.05
N THR A 353 10.20 10.18 18.96
CA THR A 353 11.27 11.02 18.42
C THR A 353 10.66 12.27 17.76
N PRO A 354 10.96 13.48 18.23
CA PRO A 354 10.54 14.71 17.57
C PRO A 354 11.23 14.85 16.21
N LEU A 355 10.65 15.62 15.28
CA LEU A 355 11.23 15.79 13.94
C LEU A 355 12.67 16.35 13.99
N SER A 356 12.95 17.23 14.94
CA SER A 356 14.30 17.77 15.20
C SER A 356 15.27 16.76 15.82
N GLY A 357 14.78 15.63 16.30
CA GLY A 357 15.58 14.59 16.95
C GLY A 357 16.29 13.64 15.97
N TYR A 358 15.93 13.66 14.69
CA TYR A 358 16.61 12.90 13.66
C TYR A 358 17.93 13.58 13.27
N LYS A 359 19.05 12.93 13.57
CA LYS A 359 20.38 13.56 13.48
C LYS A 359 20.94 13.57 12.05
N LYS A 360 20.64 12.54 11.25
CA LYS A 360 21.13 12.44 9.89
C LYS A 360 20.34 13.37 8.97
N PRO A 361 20.98 14.35 8.31
CA PRO A 361 20.30 15.21 7.37
C PRO A 361 19.76 14.40 6.19
N LEU A 362 18.60 14.80 5.70
CA LEU A 362 18.04 14.23 4.49
C LEU A 362 18.65 14.89 3.25
N PRO A 363 18.86 14.14 2.15
CA PRO A 363 19.26 14.75 0.89
C PRO A 363 18.17 15.72 0.41
N ALA A 364 18.56 16.76 -0.31
CA ALA A 364 17.61 17.67 -0.93
C ALA A 364 16.72 16.91 -1.93
N PRO A 365 15.44 17.27 -2.06
CA PRO A 365 14.56 16.67 -3.07
C PRO A 365 15.06 17.05 -4.47
N THR A 366 15.11 16.08 -5.38
CA THR A 366 15.68 16.25 -6.73
C THR A 366 14.64 16.24 -7.84
N ASN A 367 13.42 15.79 -7.58
CA ASN A 367 12.39 15.56 -8.59
C ASN A 367 10.98 15.95 -8.12
N ASN A 368 10.86 17.04 -7.37
CA ASN A 368 9.54 17.56 -6.96
C ASN A 368 8.79 18.28 -8.10
N GLU A 369 9.50 18.58 -9.18
CA GLU A 369 8.94 19.10 -10.41
C GLU A 369 9.01 18.03 -11.50
N PRO A 370 8.03 18.00 -12.42
CA PRO A 370 8.07 17.07 -13.54
C PRO A 370 9.34 17.28 -14.38
N TYR A 371 9.97 16.18 -14.77
CA TYR A 371 11.07 16.25 -15.72
C TYR A 371 10.57 16.81 -17.06
N LYS A 372 11.26 17.81 -17.58
CA LYS A 372 10.96 18.44 -18.87
C LYS A 372 12.11 18.17 -19.83
N GLY A 373 11.95 17.20 -20.69
CA GLY A 373 12.99 16.86 -21.65
C GLY A 373 12.71 15.59 -22.43
N LYS A 374 13.67 15.21 -23.26
CA LYS A 374 13.59 13.95 -24.02
C LYS A 374 14.02 12.78 -23.15
N ILE A 375 13.30 11.68 -23.28
CA ILE A 375 13.58 10.41 -22.61
C ILE A 375 13.54 9.29 -23.63
N TRP A 376 14.41 8.32 -23.43
CA TRP A 376 14.51 7.08 -24.22
C TRP A 376 14.22 5.87 -23.35
N CYS A 377 13.66 4.84 -23.96
CA CYS A 377 13.37 3.56 -23.30
C CYS A 377 14.46 2.55 -23.69
N MET A 378 15.31 2.20 -22.74
CA MET A 378 16.46 1.34 -22.95
C MET A 378 16.31 0.02 -22.21
N VAL A 379 17.01 -1.03 -22.68
CA VAL A 379 17.08 -2.30 -21.93
C VAL A 379 17.70 -2.04 -20.54
N ALA A 380 17.06 -2.56 -19.50
CA ALA A 380 17.53 -2.45 -18.13
C ALA A 380 18.81 -3.29 -17.89
N LYS A 381 19.55 -2.97 -16.82
CA LYS A 381 20.74 -3.73 -16.44
C LYS A 381 20.36 -5.11 -15.86
N ALA A 382 21.22 -6.10 -16.09
CA ALA A 382 21.12 -7.43 -15.48
C ALA A 382 19.82 -8.20 -15.75
N VAL A 383 19.23 -8.03 -16.95
CA VAL A 383 17.99 -8.71 -17.36
C VAL A 383 18.25 -10.03 -18.09
N ASN A 384 17.25 -10.91 -18.12
CA ASN A 384 17.31 -12.19 -18.83
C ASN A 384 17.35 -11.99 -20.35
N LYS A 385 18.36 -12.55 -21.00
CA LYS A 385 18.60 -12.40 -22.44
C LYS A 385 17.47 -12.98 -23.31
N THR A 386 16.90 -14.14 -22.94
CA THR A 386 15.80 -14.77 -23.66
C THR A 386 14.54 -13.87 -23.58
N ALA A 387 14.18 -13.41 -22.37
CA ALA A 387 13.06 -12.52 -22.17
C ALA A 387 13.19 -11.20 -22.95
N VAL A 388 14.42 -10.67 -23.08
CA VAL A 388 14.68 -9.46 -23.92
C VAL A 388 14.43 -9.77 -25.40
N GLY A 389 14.77 -10.98 -25.88
CA GLY A 389 14.47 -11.40 -27.25
C GLY A 389 12.97 -11.48 -27.55
N ASP A 390 12.20 -12.04 -26.60
CA ASP A 390 10.73 -12.11 -26.72
C ASP A 390 10.12 -10.70 -26.70
N ALA A 391 10.57 -9.82 -25.81
CA ALA A 391 10.12 -8.45 -25.74
C ALA A 391 10.51 -7.62 -26.98
N LEU A 392 11.68 -7.86 -27.58
CA LEU A 392 12.08 -7.27 -28.86
C LEU A 392 11.10 -7.68 -29.97
N SER A 393 10.81 -8.99 -30.07
CA SER A 393 9.88 -9.52 -31.06
C SER A 393 8.48 -8.91 -30.89
N TYR A 394 8.01 -8.79 -29.65
CA TYR A 394 6.76 -8.08 -29.35
C TYR A 394 6.80 -6.61 -29.81
N ALA A 395 7.81 -5.84 -29.41
CA ALA A 395 7.92 -4.43 -29.78
C ALA A 395 7.95 -4.25 -31.30
N CYS A 396 8.68 -5.10 -32.03
CA CYS A 396 8.75 -5.06 -33.50
C CYS A 396 7.42 -5.42 -34.18
N SER A 397 6.58 -6.24 -33.56
CA SER A 397 5.27 -6.62 -34.09
C SER A 397 4.21 -5.51 -33.93
N GLN A 398 4.52 -4.48 -33.15
CA GLN A 398 3.60 -3.38 -32.85
C GLN A 398 3.99 -2.11 -33.64
N GLY A 399 2.97 -1.31 -33.99
CA GLY A 399 3.16 -0.02 -34.61
C GLY A 399 3.62 -0.08 -36.08
N ASN A 400 4.07 1.07 -36.58
CA ASN A 400 4.54 1.23 -37.94
C ASN A 400 6.06 1.44 -37.95
N LYS A 401 6.78 0.59 -38.67
CA LYS A 401 8.24 0.68 -38.85
C LYS A 401 9.06 0.71 -37.54
N THR A 402 8.52 0.12 -36.48
CA THR A 402 9.14 0.14 -35.15
C THR A 402 10.57 -0.38 -35.14
N CYS A 403 10.89 -1.33 -36.03
CA CYS A 403 12.19 -1.99 -36.09
C CYS A 403 12.91 -1.85 -37.45
N ASP A 404 12.44 -0.97 -38.33
CA ASP A 404 13.04 -0.84 -39.67
C ASP A 404 14.50 -0.39 -39.62
N ALA A 405 14.86 0.55 -38.74
CA ALA A 405 16.21 1.09 -38.67
C ALA A 405 17.25 0.12 -38.09
N ILE A 406 16.82 -0.97 -37.46
CA ILE A 406 17.68 -2.02 -36.92
C ILE A 406 17.80 -3.25 -37.83
N GLN A 407 17.23 -3.20 -39.04
CA GLN A 407 17.41 -4.26 -40.04
C GLN A 407 18.83 -4.25 -40.62
N PRO A 408 19.35 -5.38 -41.13
CA PRO A 408 20.65 -5.45 -41.76
C PRO A 408 20.84 -4.36 -42.82
N GLY A 409 21.95 -3.62 -42.72
CA GLY A 409 22.27 -2.54 -43.67
C GLY A 409 21.61 -1.18 -43.35
N LYS A 410 20.80 -1.10 -42.29
CA LYS A 410 20.18 0.18 -41.84
C LYS A 410 21.04 0.88 -40.80
N GLU A 411 20.71 2.15 -40.57
CA GLU A 411 21.49 3.10 -39.75
C GLU A 411 21.69 2.72 -38.30
N CYS A 412 20.78 1.94 -37.70
CA CYS A 412 20.85 1.51 -36.32
C CYS A 412 21.15 -0.01 -36.17
N TYR A 413 21.50 -0.71 -37.26
CA TYR A 413 21.83 -2.12 -37.18
C TYR A 413 23.10 -2.40 -36.34
N LYS A 414 24.12 -1.52 -36.48
CA LYS A 414 25.35 -1.64 -35.67
C LYS A 414 25.27 -0.79 -34.38
N PRO A 415 25.77 -1.31 -33.25
CA PRO A 415 26.35 -2.63 -33.05
C PRO A 415 25.30 -3.75 -33.16
N ASP A 416 25.69 -4.85 -33.83
CA ASP A 416 24.82 -6.01 -33.99
C ASP A 416 24.76 -6.78 -32.66
N SER A 417 23.85 -6.33 -31.79
CA SER A 417 23.62 -6.97 -30.50
C SER A 417 22.15 -6.94 -30.10
N LEU A 418 21.71 -8.00 -29.45
CA LEU A 418 20.33 -8.13 -28.97
C LEU A 418 19.91 -6.93 -28.10
N PHE A 419 20.72 -6.55 -27.13
CA PHE A 419 20.38 -5.46 -26.19
C PHE A 419 20.31 -4.10 -26.87
N TRP A 420 21.13 -3.88 -27.90
CA TRP A 420 21.11 -2.65 -28.67
C TRP A 420 19.84 -2.57 -29.54
N HIS A 421 19.54 -3.63 -30.26
CA HIS A 421 18.32 -3.72 -31.08
C HIS A 421 17.06 -3.62 -30.23
N ALA A 422 17.04 -4.30 -29.07
CA ALA A 422 15.90 -4.22 -28.15
C ALA A 422 15.74 -2.80 -27.57
N SER A 423 16.82 -2.12 -27.22
CA SER A 423 16.77 -0.74 -26.76
C SER A 423 16.19 0.21 -27.79
N TYR A 424 16.59 0.06 -29.07
CA TYR A 424 15.99 0.83 -30.14
C TYR A 424 14.48 0.53 -30.30
N ALA A 425 14.11 -0.74 -30.35
CA ALA A 425 12.73 -1.17 -30.53
C ALA A 425 11.84 -0.70 -29.36
N PHE A 426 12.33 -0.75 -28.13
CA PHE A 426 11.60 -0.27 -26.96
C PHE A 426 11.37 1.24 -27.01
N SER A 427 12.39 2.02 -27.36
CA SER A 427 12.26 3.47 -27.56
C SER A 427 11.28 3.81 -28.69
N SER A 428 11.36 3.08 -29.82
CA SER A 428 10.48 3.28 -30.97
C SER A 428 9.02 2.91 -30.64
N TYR A 429 8.79 1.78 -29.99
CA TYR A 429 7.49 1.37 -29.50
C TYR A 429 6.89 2.42 -28.56
N TRP A 430 7.67 2.81 -27.52
CA TRP A 430 7.19 3.75 -26.52
C TRP A 430 6.88 5.13 -27.09
N ALA A 431 7.71 5.62 -28.03
CA ALA A 431 7.46 6.89 -28.71
C ALA A 431 6.14 6.88 -29.51
N GLN A 432 5.76 5.74 -30.08
CA GLN A 432 4.52 5.61 -30.82
C GLN A 432 3.28 5.44 -29.91
N PHE A 433 3.41 4.68 -28.81
CA PHE A 433 2.27 4.21 -28.02
C PHE A 433 2.08 4.91 -26.68
N LYS A 434 3.00 5.77 -26.22
CA LYS A 434 2.86 6.45 -24.92
C LYS A 434 1.51 7.14 -24.76
N LYS A 435 1.04 7.87 -25.77
CA LYS A 435 -0.24 8.58 -25.73
C LYS A 435 -1.47 7.66 -25.68
N SER A 436 -1.28 6.40 -26.04
CA SER A 436 -2.31 5.36 -26.01
C SER A 436 -2.14 4.40 -24.82
N GLY A 437 -1.36 4.81 -23.79
CA GLY A 437 -1.14 4.01 -22.59
C GLY A 437 0.05 3.04 -22.66
N GLY A 438 0.86 3.07 -23.72
CA GLY A 438 2.09 2.28 -23.79
C GLY A 438 3.13 2.74 -22.78
N THR A 439 3.78 1.80 -22.11
CA THR A 439 4.78 2.06 -21.06
C THR A 439 6.17 1.60 -21.46
N CYS A 440 7.20 2.20 -20.87
CA CYS A 440 8.60 1.76 -20.95
C CYS A 440 8.91 0.76 -19.83
N SER A 441 8.07 -0.25 -19.64
CA SER A 441 8.29 -1.26 -18.59
C SER A 441 8.79 -2.59 -19.17
N PHE A 442 8.12 -3.10 -20.19
CA PHE A 442 8.39 -4.43 -20.76
C PHE A 442 8.59 -5.49 -19.65
N ASN A 443 7.70 -5.48 -18.64
CA ASN A 443 7.78 -6.37 -17.47
C ASN A 443 9.11 -6.25 -16.69
N GLY A 444 9.66 -5.05 -16.58
CA GLY A 444 10.91 -4.78 -15.88
C GLY A 444 12.17 -5.00 -16.73
N LEU A 445 12.02 -5.31 -18.02
CA LEU A 445 13.16 -5.47 -18.94
C LEU A 445 13.69 -4.14 -19.49
N ALA A 446 12.97 -3.05 -19.29
CA ALA A 446 13.36 -1.72 -19.77
C ALA A 446 13.40 -0.68 -18.66
N THR A 447 14.15 0.39 -18.90
CA THR A 447 14.31 1.55 -18.02
C THR A 447 14.34 2.84 -18.84
N MET A 448 13.87 3.94 -18.26
CA MET A 448 13.93 5.26 -18.88
C MET A 448 15.29 5.91 -18.63
N THR A 449 15.81 6.64 -19.61
CA THR A 449 17.04 7.44 -19.49
C THR A 449 16.89 8.81 -20.17
N PRO A 450 17.41 9.89 -19.54
CA PRO A 450 17.51 11.19 -20.18
C PRO A 450 18.74 11.31 -21.09
N GLN A 451 19.64 10.31 -21.08
CA GLN A 451 20.82 10.30 -21.91
C GLN A 451 20.48 9.82 -23.32
N ASP A 452 20.70 10.67 -24.33
CA ASP A 452 20.48 10.33 -25.74
C ASP A 452 21.42 9.19 -26.15
N PRO A 453 20.88 8.00 -26.50
CA PRO A 453 21.69 6.87 -26.95
C PRO A 453 22.07 6.97 -28.43
N SER A 454 21.58 7.99 -29.15
CA SER A 454 21.84 8.18 -30.58
C SER A 454 23.33 8.38 -30.87
N PHE A 455 23.81 7.83 -31.97
CA PHE A 455 25.19 8.04 -32.42
C PHE A 455 25.27 8.01 -33.96
N GLY A 456 26.21 8.75 -34.54
CA GLY A 456 26.35 8.83 -35.98
C GLY A 456 25.02 9.16 -36.68
N HIS A 457 24.65 8.32 -37.64
CA HIS A 457 23.37 8.40 -38.34
C HIS A 457 22.21 7.67 -37.60
N CYS A 458 22.51 6.84 -36.62
CA CYS A 458 21.47 6.17 -35.83
C CYS A 458 20.82 7.15 -34.87
N LYS A 459 19.53 7.38 -35.03
CA LYS A 459 18.72 8.25 -34.17
C LYS A 459 17.66 7.43 -33.46
N PHE A 460 17.72 7.38 -32.12
CA PHE A 460 16.73 6.73 -31.29
C PHE A 460 15.48 7.61 -31.16
N PRO A 461 14.30 7.07 -31.40
CA PRO A 461 13.07 7.77 -31.11
C PRO A 461 12.98 8.13 -29.62
N ALA A 462 12.61 9.36 -29.30
CA ALA A 462 12.48 9.85 -27.94
C ALA A 462 11.03 10.24 -27.65
N VAL A 463 10.68 10.18 -26.37
CA VAL A 463 9.45 10.80 -25.85
C VAL A 463 9.85 12.10 -25.17
N THR A 464 9.10 13.19 -25.39
CA THR A 464 9.18 14.39 -24.57
C THR A 464 8.14 14.31 -23.48
N LEU A 465 8.57 14.49 -22.22
CA LEU A 465 7.70 14.62 -21.06
C LEU A 465 7.31 16.05 -20.83
#